data_68b7d9b3e964b738c0053c56e69b8ebd
#
_entry.id   68b7d9b3e964b738c0053c56e69b8ebd
#
_cell.length_a   1.000
_cell.length_b   1.000
_cell.length_c   1.000
_cell.angle_alpha   90.00
_cell.angle_beta   90.00
_cell.angle_gamma   90.00
#
_symmetry.space_group_name_H-M   'P 1'
#
loop_
_entity.id
_entity.type
_entity.pdbx_description
1 polymer ?
#
loop_
_entity_poly.entity_id
_entity_poly.type
_entity_poly.pdbx_seq_one_letter_code
_entity_poly.pdbx_strand_id
1 'polypeptide(L)'
;MKEAFGTKSYMLLVSGFFVCGFHITLVGTHVPTYVIDRGLESWTAAAILSLIGLFNIFGSLTSGYLSTKMSKKIILSTIYALRGVSIMFFIFLPASNINSFIFGATFGFLWLSTVPATSGIVAHMFGTKYLGLLYLSLIHI
;
A
#
# COMPACT_ATOMS: atom_id res chain seq x y z
N MET A 1 14.72 -13.55 16.34
CA MET A 1 13.26 -13.32 16.42
C MET A 1 12.83 -12.67 17.72
N LYS A 2 13.12 -13.22 18.93
CA LYS A 2 12.72 -12.61 20.21
C LYS A 2 13.19 -11.16 20.39
N GLU A 3 14.41 -10.85 19.98
CA GLU A 3 14.95 -9.48 20.03
C GLU A 3 14.24 -8.50 19.10
N ALA A 4 13.83 -8.95 17.91
CA ALA A 4 13.10 -8.12 16.95
C ALA A 4 11.70 -7.74 17.49
N PHE A 5 10.97 -8.71 18.03
CA PHE A 5 9.65 -8.47 18.64
C PHE A 5 9.73 -7.64 19.93
N GLY A 6 10.88 -7.59 20.60
CA GLY A 6 11.11 -6.68 21.74
C GLY A 6 11.39 -5.23 21.34
N THR A 7 11.61 -4.94 20.06
CA THR A 7 11.95 -3.60 19.58
C THR A 7 10.72 -2.82 19.18
N LYS A 8 10.45 -1.68 19.85
CA LYS A 8 9.29 -0.80 19.54
C LYS A 8 9.19 -0.43 18.05
N SER A 9 10.31 -0.14 17.41
CA SER A 9 10.34 0.22 15.99
C SER A 9 9.90 -0.93 15.08
N TYR A 10 10.22 -2.17 15.43
CA TYR A 10 9.77 -3.33 14.67
C TYR A 10 8.27 -3.56 14.86
N MET A 11 7.75 -3.42 16.08
CA MET A 11 6.31 -3.55 16.36
C MET A 11 5.48 -2.49 15.63
N LEU A 12 5.97 -1.25 15.54
CA LEU A 12 5.33 -0.21 14.73
C LEU A 12 5.34 -0.56 13.24
N LEU A 13 6.41 -1.19 12.75
CA LEU A 13 6.49 -1.64 11.36
C LEU A 13 5.51 -2.78 11.07
N VAL A 14 5.38 -3.74 12.00
CA VAL A 14 4.37 -4.81 11.98
C VAL A 14 2.96 -4.25 11.91
N SER A 15 2.63 -3.29 12.78
CA SER A 15 1.32 -2.64 12.79
C SER A 15 1.04 -1.89 11.48
N GLY A 16 2.03 -1.19 10.95
CA GLY A 16 1.92 -0.52 9.65
C GLY A 16 1.69 -1.49 8.51
N PHE A 17 2.36 -2.63 8.53
CA PHE A 17 2.21 -3.66 7.50
C PHE A 17 0.84 -4.36 7.58
N PHE A 18 0.33 -4.58 8.78
CA PHE A 18 -1.04 -5.06 9.01
C PHE A 18 -2.06 -4.10 8.40
N VAL A 19 -1.95 -2.79 8.67
CA VAL A 19 -2.82 -1.76 8.06
C VAL A 19 -2.69 -1.76 6.53
N CYS A 20 -1.49 -1.98 6.01
CA CYS A 20 -1.27 -2.11 4.56
C CYS A 20 -2.08 -3.29 3.98
N GLY A 21 -1.96 -4.47 4.58
CA GLY A 21 -2.70 -5.67 4.16
C GLY A 21 -4.22 -5.46 4.24
N PHE A 22 -4.68 -4.82 5.33
CA PHE A 22 -6.09 -4.47 5.48
C PHE A 22 -6.60 -3.56 4.35
N HIS A 23 -5.87 -2.49 4.01
CA HIS A 23 -6.24 -1.60 2.90
C HIS A 23 -6.27 -2.32 1.55
N ILE A 24 -5.29 -3.18 1.30
CA ILE A 24 -5.22 -3.97 0.05
C ILE A 24 -6.42 -4.90 -0.06
N THR A 25 -6.73 -5.63 0.99
CA THR A 25 -7.88 -6.55 1.02
C THR A 25 -9.19 -5.77 0.90
N LEU A 26 -9.36 -4.68 1.66
CA LEU A 26 -10.53 -3.82 1.61
C LEU A 26 -10.81 -3.33 0.19
N VAL A 27 -9.82 -2.75 -0.46
CA VAL A 27 -9.98 -2.19 -1.81
C VAL A 27 -10.17 -3.30 -2.84
N GLY A 28 -9.38 -4.38 -2.78
CA GLY A 28 -9.47 -5.47 -3.76
C GLY A 28 -10.82 -6.21 -3.73
N THR A 29 -11.43 -6.34 -2.54
CA THR A 29 -12.70 -7.07 -2.39
C THR A 29 -13.93 -6.17 -2.45
N HIS A 30 -13.89 -4.99 -1.84
CA HIS A 30 -15.09 -4.17 -1.69
C HIS A 30 -15.26 -3.09 -2.76
N VAL A 31 -14.18 -2.57 -3.36
CA VAL A 31 -14.33 -1.52 -4.39
C VAL A 31 -15.10 -2.01 -5.62
N PRO A 32 -14.88 -3.22 -6.15
CA PRO A 32 -15.67 -3.71 -7.27
C PRO A 32 -17.17 -3.72 -6.98
N THR A 33 -17.57 -4.27 -5.84
CA THR A 33 -18.98 -4.31 -5.42
C THR A 33 -19.53 -2.91 -5.17
N TYR A 34 -18.79 -2.06 -4.47
CA TYR A 34 -19.18 -0.68 -4.18
C TYR A 34 -19.46 0.15 -5.43
N VAL A 35 -18.66 -0.02 -6.47
CA VAL A 35 -18.84 0.68 -7.76
C VAL A 35 -20.12 0.23 -8.45
N ILE A 36 -20.41 -1.07 -8.45
CA ILE A 36 -21.62 -1.65 -9.05
C ILE A 36 -22.85 -1.22 -8.26
N ASP A 37 -22.81 -1.25 -6.92
CA ASP A 37 -23.91 -0.82 -6.05
C ASP A 37 -24.26 0.67 -6.21
N ARG A 38 -23.28 1.47 -6.65
CA ARG A 38 -23.48 2.88 -6.99
C ARG A 38 -24.00 3.12 -8.42
N GLY A 39 -24.37 2.05 -9.14
CA GLY A 39 -24.95 2.11 -10.48
C GLY A 39 -23.95 2.26 -11.63
N LEU A 40 -22.65 2.06 -11.37
CA LEU A 40 -21.65 2.02 -12.43
C LEU A 40 -21.58 0.61 -13.05
N GLU A 41 -21.13 0.54 -14.29
CA GLU A 41 -21.04 -0.71 -15.02
C GLU A 41 -19.91 -1.62 -14.51
N SER A 42 -20.06 -2.94 -14.63
CA SER A 42 -19.06 -3.92 -14.18
C SER A 42 -17.68 -3.74 -14.82
N TRP A 43 -17.62 -3.24 -16.06
CA TRP A 43 -16.34 -2.95 -16.71
C TRP A 43 -15.54 -1.84 -15.99
N THR A 44 -16.22 -0.89 -15.34
CA THR A 44 -15.57 0.15 -14.52
C THR A 44 -14.82 -0.48 -13.33
N ALA A 45 -15.42 -1.47 -12.69
CA ALA A 45 -14.75 -2.21 -11.60
C ALA A 45 -13.50 -2.95 -12.10
N ALA A 46 -13.58 -3.61 -13.26
CA ALA A 46 -12.42 -4.27 -13.88
C ALA A 46 -11.33 -3.27 -14.29
N ALA A 47 -11.73 -2.11 -14.82
CA ALA A 47 -10.80 -1.04 -15.19
C ALA A 47 -10.07 -0.45 -13.99
N ILE A 48 -10.73 -0.25 -12.84
CA ILE A 48 -10.09 0.20 -11.60
C ILE A 48 -8.99 -0.77 -11.18
N LEU A 49 -9.28 -2.07 -11.13
CA LEU A 49 -8.30 -3.07 -10.73
C LEU A 49 -7.12 -3.13 -11.72
N SER A 50 -7.39 -2.98 -13.00
CA SER A 50 -6.36 -2.92 -14.04
C SER A 50 -5.47 -1.69 -13.89
N LEU A 51 -6.06 -0.52 -13.61
CA LEU A 51 -5.32 0.71 -13.34
C LEU A 51 -4.48 0.59 -12.06
N ILE A 52 -5.03 -0.01 -11.00
CA ILE A 52 -4.26 -0.30 -9.78
C ILE A 52 -3.03 -1.13 -10.13
N GLY A 53 -3.16 -2.21 -10.89
CA GLY A 53 -2.04 -3.05 -11.31
C GLY A 53 -1.00 -2.30 -12.14
N LEU A 54 -1.44 -1.50 -13.11
CA LEU A 54 -0.57 -0.73 -13.98
C LEU A 54 0.23 0.34 -13.20
N PHE A 55 -0.47 1.16 -12.43
CA PHE A 55 0.17 2.25 -11.68
C PHE A 55 1.02 1.75 -10.50
N ASN A 56 0.77 0.55 -10.02
CA ASN A 56 1.60 -0.10 -9.01
C ASN A 56 3.05 -0.31 -9.48
N ILE A 57 3.27 -0.59 -10.76
CA ILE A 57 4.62 -0.73 -11.32
C ILE A 57 5.39 0.59 -11.16
N PHE A 58 4.78 1.70 -11.58
CA PHE A 58 5.40 3.02 -11.46
C PHE A 58 5.61 3.44 -10.01
N GLY A 59 4.63 3.17 -9.16
CA GLY A 59 4.71 3.48 -7.73
C GLY A 59 5.83 2.74 -7.02
N SER A 60 5.96 1.43 -7.24
CA SER A 60 7.01 0.62 -6.62
C SER A 60 8.42 1.02 -7.08
N LEU A 61 8.61 1.31 -8.36
CA LEU A 61 9.87 1.82 -8.91
C LEU A 61 10.23 3.18 -8.31
N THR A 62 9.26 4.10 -8.26
CA THR A 62 9.45 5.44 -7.68
C THR A 62 9.81 5.35 -6.20
N SER A 63 9.09 4.54 -5.42
CA SER A 63 9.37 4.32 -4.00
C SER A 63 10.75 3.70 -3.79
N GLY A 64 11.13 2.72 -4.61
CA GLY A 64 12.47 2.13 -4.58
C GLY A 64 13.55 3.18 -4.80
N TYR A 65 13.40 4.02 -5.83
CA TYR A 65 14.34 5.12 -6.12
C TYR A 65 14.38 6.17 -4.99
N LEU A 66 13.23 6.62 -4.50
CA LEU A 66 13.17 7.58 -3.39
C LEU A 66 13.80 7.03 -2.12
N SER A 67 13.68 5.73 -1.87
CA SER A 67 14.27 5.06 -0.69
C SER A 67 15.81 5.11 -0.65
N THR A 68 16.46 5.43 -1.78
CA THR A 68 17.91 5.66 -1.82
C THR A 68 18.29 7.10 -1.45
N LYS A 69 17.38 8.06 -1.62
CA LYS A 69 17.65 9.51 -1.43
C LYS A 69 17.02 10.08 -0.16
N MET A 70 15.94 9.51 0.31
CA MET A 70 15.16 10.04 1.44
C MET A 70 15.04 9.02 2.57
N SER A 71 14.68 9.50 3.75
CA SER A 71 14.39 8.64 4.88
C SER A 71 13.21 7.71 4.58
N LYS A 72 13.45 6.41 4.65
CA LYS A 72 12.43 5.36 4.40
C LYS A 72 11.20 5.50 5.31
N LYS A 73 11.40 6.04 6.53
CA LYS A 73 10.32 6.31 7.49
C LYS A 73 9.36 7.38 6.96
N ILE A 74 9.89 8.47 6.40
CA ILE A 74 9.09 9.56 5.84
C ILE A 74 8.31 9.05 4.63
N ILE A 75 8.97 8.32 3.73
CA ILE A 75 8.32 7.73 2.55
C ILE A 75 7.15 6.85 2.97
N LEU A 76 7.37 5.94 3.93
CA LEU A 76 6.34 5.02 4.41
C LEU A 76 5.16 5.76 5.04
N SER A 77 5.43 6.75 5.90
CA SER A 77 4.40 7.58 6.53
C SER A 77 3.58 8.35 5.50
N THR A 78 4.24 8.95 4.51
CA THR A 78 3.58 9.68 3.42
C THR A 78 2.68 8.77 2.58
N ILE A 79 3.15 7.57 2.24
CA ILE A 79 2.36 6.59 1.48
C ILE A 79 1.09 6.22 2.26
N TYR A 80 1.19 5.93 3.57
CA TYR A 80 0.02 5.59 4.38
C TYR A 80 -0.97 6.76 4.50
N ALA A 81 -0.47 7.98 4.71
CA ALA A 81 -1.31 9.17 4.76
C ALA A 81 -2.06 9.39 3.44
N LEU A 82 -1.35 9.31 2.31
CA LEU A 82 -1.94 9.49 0.98
C LEU A 82 -2.95 8.38 0.64
N ARG A 83 -2.73 7.14 1.08
CA ARG A 83 -3.74 6.07 0.92
C ARG A 83 -5.02 6.39 1.68
N GLY A 84 -4.90 6.81 2.93
CA GLY A 84 -6.06 7.21 3.73
C GLY A 84 -6.85 8.33 3.05
N VAL A 85 -6.14 9.37 2.60
CA VAL A 85 -6.73 10.50 1.85
C VAL A 85 -7.40 10.02 0.57
N SER A 86 -6.75 9.16 -0.21
CA SER A 86 -7.31 8.63 -1.47
C SER A 86 -8.60 7.83 -1.24
N ILE A 87 -8.66 7.00 -0.20
CA ILE A 87 -9.88 6.26 0.16
C ILE A 87 -10.99 7.22 0.60
N MET A 88 -10.66 8.21 1.44
CA MET A 88 -11.62 9.23 1.88
C MET A 88 -12.23 9.97 0.69
N PHE A 89 -11.40 10.48 -0.22
CA PHE A 89 -11.87 11.15 -1.43
C PHE A 89 -12.78 10.25 -2.27
N PHE A 90 -12.44 8.99 -2.45
CA PHE A 90 -13.26 8.05 -3.22
C PHE A 90 -14.64 7.82 -2.62
N ILE A 91 -14.75 7.75 -1.29
CA ILE A 91 -16.01 7.53 -0.59
C ILE A 91 -16.91 8.78 -0.63
N PHE A 92 -16.33 9.97 -0.47
CA PHE A 92 -17.08 11.23 -0.38
C PHE A 92 -17.41 11.84 -1.73
N LEU A 93 -16.67 11.54 -2.78
CA LEU A 93 -16.94 12.03 -4.12
C LEU A 93 -18.12 11.28 -4.77
N PRO A 94 -18.89 11.96 -5.65
CA PRO A 94 -19.96 11.30 -6.39
C PRO A 94 -19.41 10.15 -7.24
N ALA A 95 -20.16 9.04 -7.29
CA ALA A 95 -19.80 7.88 -8.09
C ALA A 95 -19.83 8.26 -9.58
N SER A 96 -18.67 8.27 -10.21
CA SER A 96 -18.48 8.48 -11.63
C SER A 96 -17.28 7.68 -12.14
N ASN A 97 -17.29 7.33 -13.44
CA ASN A 97 -16.18 6.61 -14.04
C ASN A 97 -14.86 7.35 -13.88
N ILE A 98 -14.88 8.68 -14.03
CA ILE A 98 -13.66 9.52 -13.92
C ILE A 98 -13.09 9.46 -12.50
N ASN A 99 -13.93 9.65 -11.47
CA ASN A 99 -13.48 9.57 -10.08
C ASN A 99 -12.94 8.19 -9.73
N SER A 100 -13.58 7.14 -10.26
CA SER A 100 -13.15 5.76 -10.07
C SER A 100 -11.79 5.48 -10.72
N PHE A 101 -11.54 6.01 -11.89
CA PHE A 101 -10.24 5.85 -12.58
C PHE A 101 -9.14 6.66 -11.90
N ILE A 102 -9.41 7.87 -11.45
CA ILE A 102 -8.46 8.67 -10.67
C ILE A 102 -8.11 7.93 -9.37
N PHE A 103 -9.09 7.36 -8.68
CA PHE A 103 -8.86 6.54 -7.51
C PHE A 103 -7.99 5.33 -7.85
N GLY A 104 -8.31 4.56 -8.90
CA GLY A 104 -7.55 3.40 -9.34
C GLY A 104 -6.08 3.74 -9.64
N ALA A 105 -5.84 4.86 -10.33
CA ALA A 105 -4.48 5.32 -10.63
C ALA A 105 -3.71 5.77 -9.38
N THR A 106 -4.31 6.61 -8.53
CA THR A 106 -3.66 7.16 -7.33
C THR A 106 -3.43 6.08 -6.28
N PHE A 107 -4.44 5.25 -6.01
CA PHE A 107 -4.31 4.17 -5.05
C PHE A 107 -3.34 3.09 -5.56
N GLY A 108 -3.38 2.78 -6.87
CA GLY A 108 -2.46 1.85 -7.51
C GLY A 108 -1.00 2.29 -7.40
N PHE A 109 -0.72 3.58 -7.63
CA PHE A 109 0.62 4.13 -7.45
C PHE A 109 1.15 3.92 -6.02
N LEU A 110 0.27 3.96 -5.03
CA LEU A 110 0.61 3.77 -3.62
C LEU A 110 0.55 2.30 -3.18
N TRP A 111 0.02 1.37 -4.00
CA TRP A 111 -0.37 0.01 -3.63
C TRP A 111 0.76 -0.80 -2.98
N LEU A 112 1.81 -1.15 -3.71
CA LEU A 112 2.97 -1.87 -3.19
C LEU A 112 4.21 -0.97 -3.01
N SER A 113 4.05 0.34 -3.08
CA SER A 113 5.14 1.30 -2.86
C SER A 113 5.73 1.22 -1.45
N THR A 114 5.01 0.60 -0.50
CA THR A 114 5.49 0.33 0.86
C THR A 114 6.53 -0.80 0.92
N VAL A 115 6.52 -1.74 -0.04
CA VAL A 115 7.37 -2.94 -0.04
C VAL A 115 8.88 -2.59 -0.08
N PRO A 116 9.37 -1.77 -1.03
CA PRO A 116 10.77 -1.40 -1.07
C PRO A 116 11.23 -0.61 0.17
N ALA A 117 10.37 0.28 0.67
CA ALA A 117 10.67 1.08 1.86
C ALA A 117 10.75 0.19 3.13
N THR A 118 9.79 -0.74 3.30
CA THR A 118 9.72 -1.64 4.45
C THR A 118 10.90 -2.62 4.48
N SER A 119 11.21 -3.28 3.36
CA SER A 119 12.35 -4.19 3.26
C SER A 119 13.67 -3.46 3.55
N GLY A 120 13.81 -2.23 3.05
CA GLY A 120 14.96 -1.38 3.34
C GLY A 120 15.08 -0.95 4.81
N ILE A 121 13.97 -0.76 5.54
CA ILE A 121 13.99 -0.48 6.98
C ILE A 121 14.43 -1.72 7.76
N VAL A 122 13.87 -2.89 7.45
CA VAL A 122 14.26 -4.16 8.11
C VAL A 122 15.74 -4.46 7.88
N ALA A 123 16.24 -4.28 6.66
CA ALA A 123 17.65 -4.45 6.35
C ALA A 123 18.56 -3.49 7.15
N HIS A 124 18.12 -2.25 7.34
CA HIS A 124 18.87 -1.25 8.11
C HIS A 124 18.89 -1.56 9.61
N MET A 125 17.80 -2.11 10.15
CA MET A 125 17.68 -2.39 11.59
C MET A 125 18.38 -3.70 12.02
N PHE A 126 18.29 -4.75 11.20
CA PHE A 126 18.71 -6.10 11.57
C PHE A 126 19.78 -6.71 10.65
N GLY A 127 20.23 -5.93 9.66
CA GLY A 127 21.14 -6.41 8.64
C GLY A 127 20.48 -7.34 7.61
N THR A 128 21.26 -7.72 6.59
CA THR A 128 20.77 -8.53 5.47
C THR A 128 20.68 -10.02 5.80
N LYS A 129 21.42 -10.50 6.81
CA LYS A 129 21.51 -11.93 7.16
C LYS A 129 20.14 -12.55 7.50
N TYR A 130 19.29 -11.81 8.20
CA TYR A 130 17.97 -12.27 8.65
C TYR A 130 16.80 -11.58 7.95
N LEU A 131 17.09 -10.80 6.91
CA LEU A 131 16.10 -10.01 6.19
C LEU A 131 14.93 -10.85 5.70
N GLY A 132 15.20 -11.99 5.05
CA GLY A 132 14.16 -12.87 4.51
C GLY A 132 13.23 -13.40 5.60
N LEU A 133 13.79 -13.88 6.71
CA LEU A 133 13.02 -14.43 7.82
C LEU A 133 12.13 -13.36 8.49
N LEU A 134 12.69 -12.18 8.75
CA LEU A 134 11.96 -11.08 9.39
C LEU A 134 10.92 -10.46 8.47
N TYR A 135 11.23 -10.36 7.19
CA TYR A 135 10.28 -9.84 6.20
C TYR A 135 9.12 -10.81 5.95
N LEU A 136 9.38 -12.12 5.90
CA LEU A 136 8.33 -13.14 5.82
C LEU A 136 7.43 -13.12 7.06
N SER A 137 7.99 -12.89 8.26
CA SER A 137 7.16 -12.77 9.46
C SER A 137 6.24 -11.54 9.44
N LEU A 138 6.64 -10.45 8.76
CA LEU A 138 5.78 -9.28 8.54
C LEU A 138 4.62 -9.58 7.57
N ILE A 139 4.86 -10.39 6.55
CA ILE A 139 3.85 -10.73 5.54
C ILE A 139 2.80 -11.70 6.11
N HIS A 140 3.16 -12.57 7.06
CA HIS A 140 2.27 -13.58 7.63
C HIS A 140 1.42 -13.06 8.82
N ILE A 141 1.58 -11.81 9.22
CA ILE A 141 0.76 -11.15 10.24
C ILE A 141 -0.40 -10.42 9.58
#